data_45d0924fc602feeb0be00a1ae71c2141
#
_entry.id   45d0924fc602feeb0be00a1ae71c2141
#
_cell.length_a   1.000
_cell.length_b   1.000
_cell.length_c   1.000
_cell.angle_alpha   90.00
_cell.angle_beta   90.00
_cell.angle_gamma   90.00
#
_symmetry.space_group_name_H-M   'P 1'
#
loop_
_entity.id
_entity.type
_entity.pdbx_description
1 polymer ?
#
loop_
_entity_poly.entity_id
_entity_poly.type
_entity_poly.pdbx_seq_one_letter_code
_entity_poly.pdbx_strand_id
1 'polypeptide(L)'
;IVPADLKDYLYTLLREQRAIGGVWIPRKNYLMGKFIHGDYPDYILRFFRKQNAFWPPYVHAVPRVEGKVIRVPRNKKELAFIHLVNNPLELKLNKLNIYTSKEIPKRTGQKYTFLSIFYAPAYRFFKSYILKGGFRDGKAGVINAGMDAFYKFVTIAKIWENRIKKQDISKELSE
;
A
#
# COMPACT_ATOMS: atom_id res chain seq x y z
N ILE A 1 12.37 -11.33 2.97
CA ILE A 1 13.53 -12.15 2.56
C ILE A 1 14.09 -11.54 1.28
N VAL A 2 15.40 -11.47 1.20
CA VAL A 2 16.15 -11.02 0.01
C VAL A 2 16.61 -12.28 -0.74
N PRO A 3 16.15 -12.52 -1.99
CA PRO A 3 16.66 -13.63 -2.79
C PRO A 3 18.15 -13.44 -3.14
N ALA A 4 18.88 -14.56 -3.30
CA ALA A 4 20.28 -14.52 -3.70
C ALA A 4 20.46 -13.84 -5.08
N ASP A 5 19.63 -14.23 -6.05
CA ASP A 5 19.63 -13.65 -7.40
C ASP A 5 19.46 -12.12 -7.40
N LEU A 6 18.63 -11.58 -6.50
CA LEU A 6 18.48 -10.14 -6.36
C LEU A 6 19.77 -9.49 -5.86
N LYS A 7 20.44 -10.12 -4.89
CA LYS A 7 21.70 -9.62 -4.36
C LYS A 7 22.75 -9.53 -5.48
N ASP A 8 22.91 -10.60 -6.24
CA ASP A 8 23.90 -10.68 -7.33
C ASP A 8 23.59 -9.67 -8.44
N TYR A 9 22.32 -9.54 -8.80
CA TYR A 9 21.85 -8.52 -9.74
C TYR A 9 22.19 -7.10 -9.29
N LEU A 10 21.95 -6.77 -8.03
CA LEU A 10 22.24 -5.43 -7.49
C LEU A 10 23.73 -5.13 -7.44
N TYR A 11 24.57 -6.12 -7.10
CA TYR A 11 26.03 -5.94 -7.13
C TYR A 11 26.56 -5.79 -8.56
N THR A 12 26.02 -6.53 -9.52
CA THR A 12 26.35 -6.36 -10.94
C THR A 12 26.00 -4.95 -11.41
N LEU A 13 24.81 -4.48 -11.08
CA LEU A 13 24.41 -3.09 -11.41
C LEU A 13 25.37 -2.03 -10.84
N LEU A 14 25.85 -2.22 -9.63
CA LEU A 14 26.82 -1.28 -9.02
C LEU A 14 28.17 -1.27 -9.72
N ARG A 15 28.60 -2.41 -10.25
CA ARG A 15 29.86 -2.54 -11.00
C ARG A 15 29.75 -1.90 -12.38
N GLU A 16 28.66 -2.18 -13.09
CA GLU A 16 28.46 -1.75 -14.47
C GLU A 16 28.01 -0.26 -14.57
N GLN A 17 27.21 0.21 -13.64
CA GLN A 17 26.60 1.53 -13.71
C GLN A 17 26.88 2.34 -12.44
N ARG A 18 28.06 2.97 -12.37
CA ARG A 18 28.49 3.77 -11.21
C ARG A 18 27.59 4.97 -10.89
N ALA A 19 26.78 5.43 -11.87
CA ALA A 19 25.90 6.59 -11.73
C ALA A 19 24.50 6.26 -11.15
N ILE A 20 24.22 5.01 -10.77
CA ILE A 20 22.93 4.66 -10.16
C ILE A 20 22.87 5.20 -8.76
N GLY A 21 21.88 6.06 -8.48
CA GLY A 21 21.53 6.56 -7.15
C GLY A 21 20.69 5.57 -6.36
N GLY A 22 19.72 4.90 -7.03
CA GLY A 22 18.83 3.97 -6.36
C GLY A 22 18.10 2.99 -7.28
N VAL A 23 17.52 1.94 -6.68
CA VAL A 23 16.79 0.90 -7.38
C VAL A 23 15.44 0.64 -6.71
N TRP A 24 14.37 0.75 -7.49
CA TRP A 24 13.04 0.27 -7.11
C TRP A 24 12.99 -1.24 -7.29
N ILE A 25 12.71 -1.95 -6.23
CA ILE A 25 12.66 -3.40 -6.20
C ILE A 25 11.21 -3.83 -6.04
N PRO A 26 10.68 -4.73 -6.89
CA PRO A 26 9.34 -5.26 -6.73
C PRO A 26 9.27 -6.16 -5.50
N ARG A 27 8.10 -6.23 -4.88
CA ARG A 27 7.85 -7.02 -3.69
C ARG A 27 6.74 -8.04 -3.96
N LYS A 28 7.00 -9.30 -3.66
CA LYS A 28 6.01 -10.36 -3.62
C LYS A 28 5.36 -10.38 -2.25
N ASN A 29 4.12 -9.93 -2.16
CA ASN A 29 3.36 -9.99 -0.93
C ASN A 29 2.67 -11.35 -0.79
N TYR A 30 2.84 -12.00 0.36
CA TYR A 30 2.20 -13.25 0.69
C TYR A 30 1.14 -13.01 1.77
N LEU A 31 -0.01 -13.64 1.60
CA LEU A 31 -1.10 -13.64 2.57
C LEU A 31 -1.59 -15.08 2.77
N MET A 32 -1.66 -15.53 4.01
CA MET A 32 -2.07 -16.92 4.34
C MET A 32 -1.27 -17.97 3.55
N GLY A 33 0.04 -17.75 3.44
CA GLY A 33 0.97 -18.64 2.74
C GLY A 33 0.91 -18.57 1.20
N LYS A 34 0.05 -17.72 0.61
CA LYS A 34 -0.08 -17.59 -0.85
C LYS A 34 0.44 -16.26 -1.34
N PHE A 35 1.11 -16.27 -2.50
CA PHE A 35 1.48 -15.07 -3.23
C PHE A 35 0.23 -14.35 -3.76
N ILE A 36 0.13 -13.04 -3.52
CA ILE A 36 -1.00 -12.22 -3.95
C ILE A 36 -0.66 -11.54 -5.28
N HIS A 37 -1.26 -12.02 -6.36
CA HIS A 37 -1.03 -11.52 -7.72
C HIS A 37 -1.49 -10.07 -7.89
N GLY A 38 -2.61 -9.71 -7.28
CA GLY A 38 -3.21 -8.39 -7.40
C GLY A 38 -2.38 -7.26 -6.80
N ASP A 39 -1.46 -7.57 -5.91
CA ASP A 39 -0.57 -6.60 -5.26
C ASP A 39 0.84 -6.56 -5.89
N TYR A 40 1.08 -7.35 -6.94
CA TYR A 40 2.35 -7.38 -7.64
C TYR A 40 2.31 -6.56 -8.93
N PRO A 41 3.34 -5.76 -9.23
CA PRO A 41 4.55 -5.49 -8.46
C PRO A 41 4.32 -4.34 -7.47
N ASP A 42 4.55 -4.60 -6.20
CA ASP A 42 4.55 -3.59 -5.16
C ASP A 42 5.98 -3.04 -5.03
N TYR A 43 6.29 -2.01 -5.80
CA TYR A 43 7.63 -1.45 -5.84
C TYR A 43 7.99 -0.67 -4.58
N ILE A 44 9.17 -0.95 -4.03
CA ILE A 44 9.76 -0.18 -2.94
C ILE A 44 11.18 0.27 -3.30
N LEU A 45 11.52 1.51 -2.95
CA LEU A 45 12.88 2.03 -3.08
C LEU A 45 13.66 1.64 -1.82
N ARG A 46 14.50 0.60 -1.92
CA ARG A 46 15.23 0.03 -0.77
C ARG A 46 16.72 -0.20 -1.03
N PHE A 47 17.17 0.03 -2.24
CA PHE A 47 18.58 -0.05 -2.57
C PHE A 47 19.02 1.31 -3.13
N PHE A 48 19.90 2.01 -2.41
CA PHE A 48 20.38 3.35 -2.76
C PHE A 48 21.69 3.68 -2.02
N ARG A 49 22.43 4.64 -2.54
CA ARG A 49 23.63 5.15 -1.89
C ARG A 49 23.24 5.99 -0.68
N LYS A 50 23.69 5.62 0.51
CA LYS A 50 23.36 6.31 1.77
C LYS A 50 23.72 7.80 1.72
N GLN A 51 24.84 8.14 1.10
CA GLN A 51 25.34 9.52 1.00
C GLN A 51 24.43 10.44 0.18
N ASN A 52 23.69 9.86 -0.78
CA ASN A 52 22.85 10.59 -1.74
C ASN A 52 21.35 10.39 -1.45
N ALA A 53 20.99 9.95 -0.24
CA ALA A 53 19.62 9.67 0.11
C ALA A 53 19.19 10.44 1.35
N PHE A 54 18.06 11.12 1.23
CA PHE A 54 17.37 11.76 2.34
C PHE A 54 16.08 11.03 2.66
N TRP A 55 15.93 10.57 3.90
CA TRP A 55 14.71 9.92 4.38
C TRP A 55 13.88 10.90 5.19
N PRO A 56 12.71 11.34 4.68
CA PRO A 56 11.85 12.25 5.42
C PRO A 56 11.32 11.62 6.72
N PRO A 57 11.23 12.37 7.83
CA PRO A 57 10.88 11.83 9.14
C PRO A 57 9.37 11.65 9.36
N TYR A 58 8.67 11.03 8.40
CA TYR A 58 7.24 10.72 8.54
C TYR A 58 6.91 9.31 8.08
N VAL A 59 5.79 8.79 8.59
CA VAL A 59 5.33 7.43 8.30
C VAL A 59 4.97 7.30 6.80
N HIS A 60 5.41 6.21 6.17
CA HIS A 60 5.30 5.95 4.73
C HIS A 60 6.12 6.88 3.83
N ALA A 61 7.12 7.55 4.38
CA ALA A 61 8.04 8.30 3.56
C ALA A 61 8.76 7.40 2.54
N VAL A 62 8.89 7.91 1.32
CA VAL A 62 9.77 7.33 0.32
C VAL A 62 11.08 8.12 0.35
N PRO A 63 12.25 7.48 0.39
CA PRO A 63 13.51 8.19 0.37
C PRO A 63 13.65 8.99 -0.92
N ARG A 64 14.12 10.22 -0.79
CA ARG A 64 14.56 11.05 -1.92
C ARG A 64 16.00 10.69 -2.22
N VAL A 65 16.27 10.29 -3.44
CA VAL A 65 17.60 9.82 -3.84
C VAL A 65 18.10 10.68 -5.00
N GLU A 66 19.30 11.17 -4.88
CA GLU A 66 19.99 11.88 -5.95
C GLU A 66 20.57 10.90 -6.97
N GLY A 67 20.59 11.33 -8.23
CA GLY A 67 21.09 10.54 -9.35
C GLY A 67 20.02 9.67 -10.03
N LYS A 68 20.45 8.85 -10.96
CA LYS A 68 19.56 8.00 -11.76
C LYS A 68 18.93 6.90 -10.90
N VAL A 69 17.61 6.84 -10.86
CA VAL A 69 16.86 5.78 -10.18
C VAL A 69 16.25 4.85 -11.22
N ILE A 70 16.51 3.56 -11.10
CA ILE A 70 16.02 2.52 -12.02
C ILE A 70 15.04 1.59 -11.32
N ARG A 71 14.35 0.76 -12.10
CA ARG A 71 13.44 -0.27 -11.59
C ARG A 71 13.88 -1.65 -12.06
N VAL A 72 13.84 -2.62 -11.15
CA VAL A 72 13.94 -4.03 -11.53
C VAL A 72 12.75 -4.38 -12.44
N PRO A 73 12.96 -5.03 -13.60
CA PRO A 73 11.87 -5.36 -14.51
C PRO A 73 10.79 -6.23 -13.84
N ARG A 74 9.51 -5.91 -14.10
CA ARG A 74 8.35 -6.61 -13.54
C ARG A 74 8.33 -8.12 -13.82
N ASN A 75 8.80 -8.52 -14.98
CA ASN A 75 8.83 -9.92 -15.42
C ASN A 75 9.89 -10.76 -14.70
N LYS A 76 10.93 -10.15 -14.12
CA LYS A 76 11.97 -10.82 -13.35
C LYS A 76 11.50 -11.05 -11.90
N LYS A 77 10.55 -11.96 -11.74
CA LYS A 77 9.94 -12.26 -10.43
C LYS A 77 10.92 -12.85 -9.43
N GLU A 78 11.96 -13.51 -9.86
CA GLU A 78 13.06 -14.06 -9.05
C GLU A 78 13.81 -12.95 -8.30
N LEU A 79 13.87 -11.76 -8.88
CA LEU A 79 14.53 -10.58 -8.29
C LEU A 79 13.61 -9.78 -7.34
N ALA A 80 12.43 -10.29 -7.01
CA ALA A 80 11.51 -9.58 -6.11
C ALA A 80 11.76 -9.92 -4.64
N PHE A 81 11.67 -8.94 -3.75
CA PHE A 81 11.62 -9.21 -2.32
C PHE A 81 10.46 -10.14 -1.97
N ILE A 82 10.71 -11.12 -1.11
CA ILE A 82 9.66 -11.97 -0.54
C ILE A 82 9.19 -11.32 0.77
N HIS A 83 7.95 -10.87 0.78
CA HIS A 83 7.31 -10.23 1.93
C HIS A 83 6.23 -11.15 2.49
N LEU A 84 6.59 -11.90 3.52
CA LEU A 84 5.69 -12.79 4.21
C LEU A 84 4.82 -11.96 5.18
N VAL A 85 3.59 -11.70 4.79
CA VAL A 85 2.61 -11.03 5.66
C VAL A 85 1.90 -12.09 6.48
N ASN A 86 2.58 -12.62 7.49
CA ASN A 86 2.03 -13.60 8.43
C ASN A 86 1.26 -12.93 9.59
N ASN A 87 0.80 -11.69 9.37
CA ASN A 87 0.00 -11.01 10.39
C ASN A 87 -1.38 -11.68 10.49
N PRO A 88 -1.83 -12.06 11.69
CA PRO A 88 -3.21 -12.47 11.94
C PRO A 88 -4.18 -11.42 11.40
N LEU A 89 -5.40 -11.86 11.05
CA LEU A 89 -6.45 -10.96 10.55
C LEU A 89 -6.75 -9.84 11.55
N GLU A 90 -6.69 -10.14 12.84
CA GLU A 90 -6.82 -9.17 13.93
C GLU A 90 -5.82 -8.00 13.80
N LEU A 91 -4.53 -8.28 13.58
CA LEU A 91 -3.54 -7.25 13.39
C LEU A 91 -3.78 -6.42 12.11
N LYS A 92 -4.32 -7.04 11.07
CA LYS A 92 -4.71 -6.31 9.85
C LYS A 92 -5.87 -5.37 10.13
N LEU A 93 -6.87 -5.81 10.88
CA LEU A 93 -8.02 -4.98 11.27
C LEU A 93 -7.58 -3.80 12.15
N ASN A 94 -6.70 -4.03 13.12
CA ASN A 94 -6.15 -2.98 13.97
C ASN A 94 -5.37 -1.94 13.15
N LYS A 95 -4.52 -2.38 12.22
CA LYS A 95 -3.82 -1.48 11.29
C LYS A 95 -4.78 -0.71 10.40
N LEU A 96 -5.81 -1.38 9.86
CA LEU A 96 -6.85 -0.75 9.07
C LEU A 96 -7.54 0.37 9.85
N ASN A 97 -7.92 0.10 11.10
CA ASN A 97 -8.55 1.09 11.97
C ASN A 97 -7.66 2.33 12.15
N ILE A 98 -6.37 2.12 12.44
CA ILE A 98 -5.39 3.21 12.62
C ILE A 98 -5.19 4.00 11.31
N TYR A 99 -5.02 3.32 10.19
CA TYR A 99 -4.73 3.97 8.91
C TYR A 99 -5.93 4.75 8.39
N THR A 100 -7.14 4.21 8.50
CA THR A 100 -8.35 4.93 8.10
C THR A 100 -8.55 6.19 8.93
N SER A 101 -8.23 6.17 10.23
CA SER A 101 -8.26 7.37 11.08
C SER A 101 -7.23 8.42 10.63
N LYS A 102 -6.02 8.00 10.27
CA LYS A 102 -4.96 8.91 9.76
C LYS A 102 -5.28 9.52 8.39
N GLU A 103 -6.20 8.92 7.63
CA GLU A 103 -6.63 9.45 6.33
C GLU A 103 -7.67 10.57 6.46
N ILE A 104 -8.43 10.63 7.56
CA ILE A 104 -9.50 11.60 7.75
C ILE A 104 -9.04 13.04 7.49
N PRO A 105 -7.95 13.55 8.11
CA PRO A 105 -7.51 14.94 7.91
C PRO A 105 -7.17 15.24 6.45
N LYS A 106 -6.65 14.26 5.71
CA LYS A 106 -6.27 14.40 4.31
C LYS A 106 -7.46 14.38 3.35
N ARG A 107 -8.61 13.91 3.83
CA ARG A 107 -9.82 13.67 3.02
C ARG A 107 -11.03 14.49 3.45
N THR A 108 -10.86 15.45 4.36
CA THR A 108 -11.96 16.30 4.87
C THR A 108 -12.70 17.05 3.77
N GLY A 109 -12.02 17.41 2.67
CA GLY A 109 -12.64 18.06 1.50
C GLY A 109 -13.41 17.11 0.56
N GLN A 110 -13.27 15.80 0.69
CA GLN A 110 -13.94 14.84 -0.20
C GLN A 110 -15.40 14.66 0.22
N LYS A 111 -16.31 15.00 -0.67
CA LYS A 111 -17.76 14.80 -0.44
C LYS A 111 -18.14 13.37 -0.87
N TYR A 112 -18.58 12.56 0.10
CA TYR A 112 -19.17 11.26 -0.14
C TYR A 112 -20.69 11.36 0.04
N THR A 113 -21.45 10.95 -0.98
CA THR A 113 -22.91 10.83 -0.93
C THR A 113 -23.31 9.56 -0.19
N PHE A 114 -24.59 9.45 0.22
CA PHE A 114 -25.10 8.24 0.86
C PHE A 114 -24.82 6.97 0.03
N LEU A 115 -24.99 7.03 -1.28
CA LEU A 115 -24.73 5.89 -2.16
C LEU A 115 -23.25 5.50 -2.22
N SER A 116 -22.35 6.43 -1.90
CA SER A 116 -20.89 6.15 -1.94
C SER A 116 -20.47 5.02 -1.00
N ILE A 117 -21.20 4.82 0.12
CA ILE A 117 -20.84 3.79 1.09
C ILE A 117 -21.06 2.37 0.54
N PHE A 118 -21.92 2.24 -0.47
CA PHE A 118 -22.20 0.97 -1.12
C PHE A 118 -21.32 0.77 -2.36
N TYR A 119 -21.38 1.70 -3.33
CA TYR A 119 -20.70 1.49 -4.61
C TYR A 119 -19.18 1.57 -4.51
N ALA A 120 -18.62 2.42 -3.62
CA ALA A 120 -17.17 2.59 -3.59
C ALA A 120 -16.44 1.37 -2.99
N PRO A 121 -16.92 0.72 -1.91
CA PRO A 121 -16.40 -0.57 -1.47
C PRO A 121 -16.61 -1.69 -2.50
N ALA A 122 -17.81 -1.76 -3.12
CA ALA A 122 -18.09 -2.75 -4.15
C ALA A 122 -17.13 -2.63 -5.35
N TYR A 123 -16.93 -1.41 -5.84
CA TYR A 123 -15.95 -1.14 -6.89
C TYR A 123 -14.52 -1.52 -6.45
N ARG A 124 -14.17 -1.26 -5.19
CA ARG A 124 -12.85 -1.59 -4.64
C ARG A 124 -12.63 -3.09 -4.60
N PHE A 125 -13.66 -3.85 -4.18
CA PHE A 125 -13.65 -5.30 -4.23
C PHE A 125 -13.48 -5.81 -5.66
N PHE A 126 -14.33 -5.36 -6.58
CA PHE A 126 -14.29 -5.74 -7.99
C PHE A 126 -12.92 -5.46 -8.61
N LYS A 127 -12.38 -4.26 -8.37
CA LYS A 127 -11.06 -3.87 -8.85
C LYS A 127 -9.97 -4.79 -8.32
N SER A 128 -9.97 -5.10 -7.03
CA SER A 128 -8.94 -5.96 -6.40
C SER A 128 -9.09 -7.42 -6.82
N TYR A 129 -10.31 -7.93 -6.81
CA TYR A 129 -10.59 -9.33 -7.09
C TYR A 129 -10.55 -9.67 -8.58
N ILE A 130 -11.19 -8.86 -9.43
CA ILE A 130 -11.30 -9.12 -10.87
C ILE A 130 -10.15 -8.43 -11.64
N LEU A 131 -10.11 -7.09 -11.64
CA LEU A 131 -9.19 -6.36 -12.52
C LEU A 131 -7.71 -6.59 -12.20
N LYS A 132 -7.39 -6.77 -10.94
CA LYS A 132 -6.03 -7.09 -10.48
C LYS A 132 -5.73 -8.59 -10.43
N GLY A 133 -6.70 -9.44 -10.75
CA GLY A 133 -6.52 -10.89 -10.81
C GLY A 133 -6.50 -11.60 -9.45
N GLY A 134 -7.08 -10.99 -8.40
CA GLY A 134 -7.16 -11.59 -7.06
C GLY A 134 -7.91 -12.92 -7.02
N PHE A 135 -8.79 -13.19 -8.00
CA PHE A 135 -9.48 -14.49 -8.14
C PHE A 135 -8.49 -15.65 -8.31
N ARG A 136 -7.28 -15.41 -8.80
CA ARG A 136 -6.20 -16.39 -8.97
C ARG A 136 -5.63 -16.86 -7.64
N ASP A 137 -5.85 -16.10 -6.58
CA ASP A 137 -5.26 -16.31 -5.25
C ASP A 137 -6.18 -17.13 -4.33
N GLY A 138 -7.32 -17.61 -4.86
CA GLY A 138 -8.28 -18.44 -4.14
C GLY A 138 -8.84 -17.70 -2.91
N LYS A 139 -8.94 -18.41 -1.76
CA LYS A 139 -9.47 -17.85 -0.51
C LYS A 139 -8.69 -16.59 -0.04
N ALA A 140 -7.37 -16.60 -0.19
CA ALA A 140 -6.55 -15.45 0.18
C ALA A 140 -6.87 -14.21 -0.66
N GLY A 141 -7.16 -14.39 -1.96
CA GLY A 141 -7.56 -13.31 -2.85
C GLY A 141 -8.92 -12.70 -2.49
N VAL A 142 -9.91 -13.54 -2.14
CA VAL A 142 -11.23 -13.07 -1.65
C VAL A 142 -11.05 -12.24 -0.38
N ILE A 143 -10.28 -12.75 0.58
CA ILE A 143 -10.03 -12.06 1.86
C ILE A 143 -9.30 -10.74 1.61
N ASN A 144 -8.28 -10.73 0.74
CA ASN A 144 -7.53 -9.51 0.42
C ASN A 144 -8.44 -8.45 -0.22
N ALA A 145 -9.24 -8.84 -1.21
CA ALA A 145 -10.20 -7.95 -1.88
C ALA A 145 -11.29 -7.45 -0.92
N GLY A 146 -11.78 -8.33 -0.03
CA GLY A 146 -12.72 -7.96 1.03
C GLY A 146 -12.15 -6.93 2.00
N MET A 147 -10.89 -7.11 2.42
CA MET A 147 -10.19 -6.14 3.27
C MET A 147 -10.00 -4.79 2.58
N ASP A 148 -9.71 -4.77 1.28
CA ASP A 148 -9.62 -3.53 0.48
C ASP A 148 -10.97 -2.79 0.43
N ALA A 149 -12.06 -3.55 0.23
CA ALA A 149 -13.42 -3.01 0.25
C ALA A 149 -13.79 -2.46 1.64
N PHE A 150 -13.51 -3.24 2.67
CA PHE A 150 -13.77 -2.86 4.06
C PHE A 150 -12.97 -1.62 4.47
N TYR A 151 -11.71 -1.51 4.05
CA TYR A 151 -10.92 -0.30 4.23
C TYR A 151 -11.63 0.94 3.66
N LYS A 152 -12.19 0.81 2.44
CA LYS A 152 -12.90 1.92 1.80
C LYS A 152 -14.19 2.26 2.52
N PHE A 153 -14.96 1.26 2.95
CA PHE A 153 -16.16 1.43 3.76
C PHE A 153 -15.87 2.20 5.06
N VAL A 154 -14.91 1.72 5.85
CA VAL A 154 -14.54 2.33 7.13
C VAL A 154 -14.01 3.76 6.94
N THR A 155 -13.26 4.02 5.86
CA THR A 155 -12.79 5.37 5.55
C THR A 155 -13.96 6.33 5.33
N ILE A 156 -14.99 5.94 4.56
CA ILE A 156 -16.17 6.76 4.29
C ILE A 156 -16.98 6.98 5.57
N ALA A 157 -17.23 5.91 6.32
CA ALA A 157 -17.97 5.97 7.58
C ALA A 157 -17.33 6.94 8.59
N LYS A 158 -16.02 6.86 8.78
CA LYS A 158 -15.27 7.77 9.66
C LYS A 158 -15.27 9.22 9.17
N ILE A 159 -15.26 9.45 7.86
CA ILE A 159 -15.37 10.81 7.31
C ILE A 159 -16.76 11.40 7.64
N TRP A 160 -17.81 10.59 7.53
CA TRP A 160 -19.16 11.03 7.90
C TRP A 160 -19.28 11.29 9.41
N GLU A 161 -18.83 10.36 10.24
CA GLU A 161 -18.80 10.54 11.70
C GLU A 161 -18.10 11.85 12.09
N ASN A 162 -16.93 12.12 11.51
CA ASN A 162 -16.18 13.35 11.79
C ASN A 162 -16.93 14.63 11.33
N ARG A 163 -17.73 14.55 10.28
CA ARG A 163 -18.55 15.69 9.82
C ARG A 163 -19.71 15.96 10.75
N ILE A 164 -20.42 14.92 11.18
CA ILE A 164 -21.53 15.02 12.13
C ILE A 164 -21.01 15.65 13.43
N LYS A 165 -19.95 15.14 14.01
CA LYS A 165 -19.33 15.69 15.22
C LYS A 165 -18.97 17.19 15.09
N LYS A 166 -18.46 17.61 13.93
CA LYS A 166 -18.15 19.03 13.70
C LYS A 166 -19.39 19.91 13.58
N GLN A 167 -20.47 19.39 13.00
CA GLN A 167 -21.74 20.12 12.90
C GLN A 167 -22.41 20.28 14.26
N ASP A 168 -22.38 19.26 15.10
CA ASP A 168 -22.94 19.28 16.44
C ASP A 168 -22.21 20.31 17.32
N ILE A 169 -20.86 20.26 17.34
CA ILE A 169 -20.04 21.25 18.07
C ILE A 169 -20.32 22.69 17.57
N SER A 170 -20.48 22.86 16.25
CA SER A 170 -20.76 24.19 15.69
C SER A 170 -22.14 24.75 16.10
N LYS A 171 -23.13 23.88 16.31
CA LYS A 171 -24.45 24.27 16.81
C LYS A 171 -24.40 24.66 18.29
N GLU A 172 -23.74 23.82 19.11
CA GLU A 172 -23.59 24.10 20.55
C GLU A 172 -22.86 25.42 20.85
N LEU A 173 -21.93 25.84 19.98
CA LEU A 173 -21.19 27.11 20.13
C LEU A 173 -21.96 28.33 19.59
N SER A 174 -23.09 28.12 18.90
CA SER A 174 -23.93 29.18 18.32
C SER A 174 -25.21 29.47 19.16
N GLU A 175 -25.47 28.65 20.15
CA GLU A 175 -26.51 28.82 21.19
C GLU A 175 -25.94 29.51 22.45
#